data_f1e08384854dafeff2ac3fb7e1d97bd0
#
_entry.id   f1e08384854dafeff2ac3fb7e1d97bd0
#
_cell.length_a   1.000
_cell.length_b   1.000
_cell.length_c   1.000
_cell.angle_alpha   90.00
_cell.angle_beta   90.00
_cell.angle_gamma   90.00
#
_symmetry.space_group_name_H-M   'P 1'
#
loop_
_entity.id
_entity.type
_entity.pdbx_description
1 polymer ?
#
loop_
_entity_poly.entity_id
_entity_poly.type
_entity_poly.pdbx_seq_one_letter_code
_entity_poly.pdbx_strand_id
1 'polypeptide(L)'
;METNLDKYMPQDHPAFVYSDQAEEWFGINDGIIVAIENQNGIFNTATLDTLKQLTRRLQKMEEIEKADVTSLYTADNIVGNEDGMDVKAFYKQVPSSKEGLNELKHNVKSNEMIFGRLVSFDETVTVIIAEIKDDVFTQKFYEEILSLATSFETEDIAIHVAGRPIVEGTMALLGPADMKKMVPIVLLVITLVLFIMLRSVKSTILTMAVVFFSVVWSFGLMAAVNIPIYAVSTMIPVMLIAIGVADGIHLYSHLQLYLRKHPDATKKEASIDMIQQMWKPVVMTSVTTAIGFVALLTSQVYPIKYFGIFTAFGVLMAMVFSLALIPAGIMIFGLPKVKKAAKNKANKESDLAYGFASKVLKRKSVSLFVTAAIII
;
A
#
# COMPACT_ATOMS: atom_id res chain seq x y z
N MET A 1 2.73 -3.13 12.95
CA MET A 1 2.95 -2.34 11.72
C MET A 1 3.11 -0.89 12.13
N GLU A 2 4.09 -0.19 11.59
CA GLU A 2 4.25 1.24 11.88
C GLU A 2 3.35 2.04 10.96
N THR A 3 2.48 2.83 11.53
CA THR A 3 1.50 3.67 10.81
C THR A 3 1.63 5.14 11.12
N ASN A 4 2.39 5.49 12.18
CA ASN A 4 2.68 6.87 12.51
C ASN A 4 3.48 7.53 11.38
N LEU A 5 2.89 8.51 10.72
CA LEU A 5 3.46 9.18 9.55
C LEU A 5 4.71 10.00 9.87
N ASP A 6 4.88 10.45 11.13
CA ASP A 6 6.10 11.18 11.54
C ASP A 6 7.35 10.31 11.41
N LYS A 7 7.20 9.00 11.66
CA LYS A 7 8.31 8.05 11.53
C LYS A 7 8.65 7.67 10.09
N TYR A 8 7.98 8.27 9.10
CA TYR A 8 8.24 8.00 7.68
C TYR A 8 9.36 8.86 7.11
N MET A 9 9.67 9.99 7.74
CA MET A 9 10.70 10.93 7.28
C MET A 9 11.70 11.23 8.40
N PRO A 10 12.91 11.73 8.05
CA PRO A 10 13.89 12.18 9.02
C PRO A 10 13.32 13.30 9.92
N GLN A 11 13.43 13.14 11.22
CA GLN A 11 12.93 14.12 12.20
C GLN A 11 13.73 15.43 12.19
N ASP A 12 14.95 15.41 11.67
CA ASP A 12 15.84 16.57 11.48
C ASP A 12 15.54 17.34 10.18
N HIS A 13 14.57 16.88 9.38
CA HIS A 13 14.19 17.59 8.16
C HIS A 13 13.54 18.94 8.52
N PRO A 14 13.93 20.07 7.90
CA PRO A 14 13.44 21.41 8.27
C PRO A 14 11.91 21.52 8.29
N ALA A 15 11.20 20.82 7.41
CA ALA A 15 9.74 20.83 7.39
C ALA A 15 9.13 20.25 8.67
N PHE A 16 9.73 19.19 9.26
CA PHE A 16 9.27 18.64 10.54
C PHE A 16 9.62 19.56 11.69
N VAL A 17 10.86 20.03 11.76
CA VAL A 17 11.29 20.96 12.82
C VAL A 17 10.41 22.20 12.87
N TYR A 18 10.02 22.77 11.72
CA TYR A 18 9.10 23.91 11.68
C TYR A 18 7.65 23.53 11.96
N SER A 19 7.22 22.31 11.58
CA SER A 19 5.88 21.81 11.94
C SER A 19 5.74 21.67 13.45
N ASP A 20 6.70 20.98 14.08
CA ASP A 20 6.73 20.78 15.53
C ASP A 20 6.76 22.10 16.28
N GLN A 21 7.55 23.08 15.81
CA GLN A 21 7.57 24.43 16.40
C GLN A 21 6.23 25.15 16.23
N ALA A 22 5.56 25.00 15.09
CA ALA A 22 4.25 25.60 14.87
C ALA A 22 3.19 24.95 15.76
N GLU A 23 3.24 23.64 15.93
CA GLU A 23 2.37 22.91 16.86
C GLU A 23 2.55 23.40 18.31
N GLU A 24 3.82 23.52 18.75
CA GLU A 24 4.16 24.03 20.09
C GLU A 24 3.72 25.49 20.28
N TRP A 25 3.93 26.37 19.29
CA TRP A 25 3.63 27.79 19.41
C TRP A 25 2.15 28.10 19.31
N PHE A 26 1.41 27.34 18.52
CA PHE A 26 -0.01 27.61 18.22
C PHE A 26 -0.95 26.62 18.88
N GLY A 27 -0.44 25.60 19.58
CA GLY A 27 -1.27 24.54 20.20
C GLY A 27 -2.08 23.77 19.16
N ILE A 28 -1.49 23.51 17.98
CA ILE A 28 -2.16 22.78 16.91
C ILE A 28 -1.97 21.30 17.16
N ASN A 29 -3.04 20.58 17.42
CA ASN A 29 -3.02 19.12 17.60
C ASN A 29 -3.59 18.41 16.37
N ASP A 30 -3.26 17.13 16.24
CA ASP A 30 -3.87 16.28 15.21
C ASP A 30 -5.39 16.20 15.40
N GLY A 31 -6.13 16.49 14.35
CA GLY A 31 -7.58 16.51 14.37
C GLY A 31 -8.23 15.55 13.39
N ILE A 32 -9.47 15.22 13.71
CA ILE A 32 -10.38 14.57 12.78
C ILE A 32 -11.39 15.59 12.25
N ILE A 33 -11.72 15.44 10.99
CA ILE A 33 -12.73 16.22 10.29
C ILE A 33 -13.87 15.28 9.95
N VAL A 34 -15.06 15.56 10.49
CA VAL A 34 -16.30 14.85 10.13
C VAL A 34 -17.12 15.76 9.25
N ALA A 35 -17.20 15.46 7.97
CA ALA A 35 -17.99 16.22 7.00
C ALA A 35 -19.37 15.58 6.83
N ILE A 36 -20.40 16.38 6.94
CA ILE A 36 -21.80 16.03 6.75
C ILE A 36 -22.24 16.63 5.42
N GLU A 37 -22.52 15.79 4.45
CA GLU A 37 -22.95 16.18 3.10
C GLU A 37 -24.43 15.93 2.93
N ASN A 38 -25.16 16.93 2.40
CA ASN A 38 -26.53 16.80 1.94
C ASN A 38 -26.69 17.53 0.61
N GLN A 39 -26.98 16.79 -0.44
CA GLN A 39 -27.13 17.33 -1.81
C GLN A 39 -28.27 18.35 -1.93
N ASN A 40 -29.26 18.31 -1.02
CA ASN A 40 -30.34 19.26 -0.95
C ASN A 40 -30.02 20.51 -0.12
N GLY A 41 -28.75 20.65 0.31
CA GLY A 41 -28.26 21.73 1.16
C GLY A 41 -28.37 21.41 2.66
N ILE A 42 -27.45 22.01 3.46
CA ILE A 42 -27.33 21.74 4.90
C ILE A 42 -28.35 22.50 5.76
N PHE A 43 -28.93 23.59 5.24
CA PHE A 43 -29.84 24.44 5.99
C PHE A 43 -31.24 23.84 6.07
N ASN A 44 -31.34 22.65 6.65
CA ASN A 44 -32.58 21.96 6.96
C ASN A 44 -32.52 21.36 8.37
N THR A 45 -33.67 21.08 8.96
CA THR A 45 -33.76 20.61 10.34
C THR A 45 -33.06 19.28 10.57
N ALA A 46 -33.13 18.34 9.61
CA ALA A 46 -32.55 17.01 9.75
C ALA A 46 -31.01 17.09 9.78
N THR A 47 -30.39 17.78 8.83
CA THR A 47 -28.94 17.94 8.75
C THR A 47 -28.38 18.71 9.94
N LEU A 48 -29.04 19.80 10.37
CA LEU A 48 -28.62 20.57 11.53
C LEU A 48 -28.77 19.81 12.85
N ASP A 49 -29.77 18.92 12.96
CA ASP A 49 -29.90 18.06 14.13
C ASP A 49 -28.84 16.94 14.14
N THR A 50 -28.54 16.35 13.00
CA THR A 50 -27.43 15.41 12.81
C THR A 50 -26.10 16.07 13.22
N LEU A 51 -25.83 17.27 12.74
CA LEU A 51 -24.63 18.04 13.11
C LEU A 51 -24.52 18.24 14.63
N LYS A 52 -25.62 18.67 15.26
CA LYS A 52 -25.69 18.88 16.71
C LYS A 52 -25.48 17.58 17.50
N GLN A 53 -26.11 16.48 17.08
CA GLN A 53 -25.98 15.20 17.76
C GLN A 53 -24.58 14.64 17.63
N LEU A 54 -23.99 14.66 16.43
CA LEU A 54 -22.62 14.23 16.18
C LEU A 54 -21.63 15.07 16.99
N THR A 55 -21.72 16.39 16.95
CA THR A 55 -20.88 17.30 17.76
C THR A 55 -20.91 16.90 19.23
N ARG A 56 -22.11 16.67 19.80
CA ARG A 56 -22.27 16.27 21.19
C ARG A 56 -21.75 14.87 21.51
N ARG A 57 -21.79 13.96 20.54
CA ARG A 57 -21.21 12.61 20.72
C ARG A 57 -19.70 12.67 20.74
N LEU A 58 -19.09 13.42 19.81
CA LEU A 58 -17.64 13.66 19.77
C LEU A 58 -17.15 14.32 21.06
N GLN A 59 -17.83 15.34 21.55
CA GLN A 59 -17.50 16.01 22.83
C GLN A 59 -17.56 15.12 24.08
N LYS A 60 -18.13 13.92 23.99
CA LYS A 60 -18.24 12.95 25.10
C LYS A 60 -17.19 11.84 25.02
N MET A 61 -16.41 11.76 23.95
CA MET A 61 -15.33 10.79 23.83
C MET A 61 -14.15 11.19 24.70
N GLU A 62 -13.54 10.23 25.37
CA GLU A 62 -12.43 10.48 26.30
C GLU A 62 -11.17 10.96 25.57
N GLU A 63 -11.01 10.54 24.33
CA GLU A 63 -9.88 10.83 23.46
C GLU A 63 -9.93 12.25 22.85
N ILE A 64 -11.10 12.92 22.90
CA ILE A 64 -11.31 14.25 22.32
C ILE A 64 -11.38 15.27 23.44
N GLU A 65 -10.67 16.40 23.27
CA GLU A 65 -10.83 17.53 24.18
C GLU A 65 -12.14 18.26 23.85
N LYS A 66 -13.02 18.36 24.85
CA LYS A 66 -14.36 18.91 24.63
C LYS A 66 -14.37 20.37 24.13
N ALA A 67 -13.38 21.16 24.56
CA ALA A 67 -13.23 22.56 24.16
C ALA A 67 -12.84 22.69 22.68
N ASP A 68 -12.17 21.69 22.12
CA ASP A 68 -11.55 21.72 20.79
C ASP A 68 -12.41 21.06 19.71
N VAL A 69 -13.71 20.86 20.01
CA VAL A 69 -14.69 20.44 19.02
C VAL A 69 -15.38 21.65 18.41
N THR A 70 -14.97 21.99 17.20
CA THR A 70 -15.49 23.14 16.43
C THR A 70 -16.47 22.68 15.36
N SER A 71 -17.64 23.25 15.35
CA SER A 71 -18.70 23.03 14.34
C SER A 71 -19.61 24.24 14.27
N LEU A 72 -20.52 24.30 13.32
CA LEU A 72 -21.52 25.36 13.27
C LEU A 72 -22.41 25.39 14.54
N TYR A 73 -22.51 24.28 15.28
CA TYR A 73 -23.24 24.18 16.53
C TYR A 73 -22.47 24.79 17.74
N THR A 74 -21.14 24.72 17.72
CA THR A 74 -20.29 25.24 18.82
C THR A 74 -19.70 26.61 18.53
N ALA A 75 -19.64 26.99 17.26
CA ALA A 75 -19.09 28.28 16.83
C ALA A 75 -20.03 29.44 17.24
N ASP A 76 -19.39 30.55 17.59
CA ASP A 76 -20.08 31.79 17.89
C ASP A 76 -20.09 32.74 16.67
N ASN A 77 -21.22 33.41 16.47
CA ASN A 77 -21.34 34.50 15.53
C ASN A 77 -20.94 35.79 16.23
N ILE A 78 -19.82 36.37 15.82
CA ILE A 78 -19.28 37.61 16.35
C ILE A 78 -19.65 38.74 15.39
N VAL A 79 -20.53 39.64 15.82
CA VAL A 79 -20.99 40.78 15.02
C VAL A 79 -20.60 42.07 15.71
N GLY A 80 -19.88 42.93 15.02
CA GLY A 80 -19.60 44.29 15.51
C GLY A 80 -20.85 45.16 15.48
N ASN A 81 -21.10 45.94 16.52
CA ASN A 81 -22.14 46.97 16.59
C ASN A 81 -21.57 48.28 17.14
N GLU A 82 -22.37 49.33 17.16
CA GLU A 82 -21.95 50.68 17.65
C GLU A 82 -21.49 50.69 19.12
N ASP A 83 -21.99 49.73 19.93
CA ASP A 83 -21.69 49.62 21.37
C ASP A 83 -20.58 48.61 21.68
N GLY A 84 -20.02 47.89 20.65
CA GLY A 84 -18.99 46.90 20.84
C GLY A 84 -19.16 45.64 19.96
N MET A 85 -18.99 44.45 20.52
CA MET A 85 -19.15 43.15 19.84
C MET A 85 -20.28 42.37 20.50
N ASP A 86 -21.21 41.87 19.66
CA ASP A 86 -22.24 40.91 20.09
C ASP A 86 -21.76 39.51 19.74
N VAL A 87 -21.65 38.61 20.73
CA VAL A 87 -21.19 37.25 20.61
C VAL A 87 -22.34 36.31 20.92
N LYS A 88 -22.85 35.61 19.91
CA LYS A 88 -23.98 34.69 20.05
C LYS A 88 -23.69 33.41 19.27
N ALA A 89 -24.05 32.23 19.81
CA ALA A 89 -24.03 30.99 19.07
C ALA A 89 -24.91 31.09 17.81
N PHE A 90 -24.49 30.51 16.71
CA PHE A 90 -25.29 30.46 15.48
C PHE A 90 -26.67 29.84 15.74
N TYR A 91 -26.71 28.74 16.50
CA TYR A 91 -27.97 28.19 17.01
C TYR A 91 -27.73 27.31 18.25
N LYS A 92 -28.63 27.38 19.22
CA LYS A 92 -28.67 26.49 20.40
C LYS A 92 -29.74 25.41 20.25
N GLN A 93 -30.84 25.76 19.63
CA GLN A 93 -31.91 24.84 19.22
C GLN A 93 -32.02 24.84 17.72
N VAL A 94 -32.23 23.65 17.14
CA VAL A 94 -32.34 23.52 15.69
C VAL A 94 -33.57 24.27 15.18
N PRO A 95 -33.41 25.22 14.25
CA PRO A 95 -34.54 25.96 13.70
C PRO A 95 -35.50 25.01 12.97
N SER A 96 -36.79 25.09 13.27
CA SER A 96 -37.83 24.30 12.60
C SER A 96 -38.68 25.13 11.62
N SER A 97 -38.64 26.45 11.73
CA SER A 97 -39.35 27.34 10.80
C SER A 97 -38.48 27.73 9.62
N LYS A 98 -39.11 27.99 8.46
CA LYS A 98 -38.40 28.48 7.28
C LYS A 98 -37.68 29.81 7.52
N GLU A 99 -38.32 30.69 8.29
CA GLU A 99 -37.75 31.98 8.66
C GLU A 99 -36.45 31.82 9.47
N GLY A 100 -36.48 30.94 10.49
CA GLY A 100 -35.31 30.66 11.32
C GLY A 100 -34.17 29.98 10.55
N LEU A 101 -34.48 29.10 9.61
CA LEU A 101 -33.49 28.50 8.72
C LEU A 101 -32.86 29.54 7.76
N ASN A 102 -33.65 30.45 7.22
CA ASN A 102 -33.16 31.53 6.36
C ASN A 102 -32.32 32.53 7.12
N GLU A 103 -32.70 32.89 8.35
CA GLU A 103 -31.91 33.74 9.22
C GLU A 103 -30.55 33.10 9.55
N LEU A 104 -30.54 31.84 9.95
CA LEU A 104 -29.30 31.09 10.17
C LEU A 104 -28.41 31.10 8.94
N LYS A 105 -28.99 30.79 7.78
CA LYS A 105 -28.29 30.81 6.50
C LYS A 105 -27.67 32.16 6.18
N HIS A 106 -28.42 33.24 6.41
CA HIS A 106 -27.93 34.61 6.21
C HIS A 106 -26.74 34.91 7.13
N ASN A 107 -26.87 34.60 8.43
CA ASN A 107 -25.83 34.82 9.42
C ASN A 107 -24.55 34.04 9.11
N VAL A 108 -24.67 32.80 8.65
CA VAL A 108 -23.51 31.97 8.23
C VAL A 108 -22.84 32.60 7.02
N LYS A 109 -23.60 32.99 6.00
CA LYS A 109 -23.05 33.56 4.75
C LYS A 109 -22.38 34.91 4.93
N SER A 110 -22.83 35.70 5.91
CA SER A 110 -22.23 36.99 6.24
C SER A 110 -20.96 36.88 7.08
N ASN A 111 -20.65 35.69 7.61
CA ASN A 111 -19.48 35.46 8.44
C ASN A 111 -18.37 34.73 7.66
N GLU A 112 -17.34 35.47 7.22
CA GLU A 112 -16.21 34.94 6.42
C GLU A 112 -15.33 33.92 7.19
N MET A 113 -15.41 33.87 8.51
CA MET A 113 -14.70 32.88 9.30
C MET A 113 -15.40 31.50 9.29
N ILE A 114 -16.68 31.48 8.94
CA ILE A 114 -17.51 30.24 8.94
C ILE A 114 -17.82 29.79 7.52
N PHE A 115 -18.27 30.71 6.67
CA PHE A 115 -18.62 30.41 5.30
C PHE A 115 -17.37 30.15 4.45
N GLY A 116 -17.30 29.00 3.81
CA GLY A 116 -16.11 28.49 3.11
C GLY A 116 -15.12 27.74 4.02
N ARG A 117 -15.35 27.65 5.35
CA ARG A 117 -14.52 26.89 6.29
C ARG A 117 -15.28 25.77 7.01
N LEU A 118 -16.33 26.11 7.75
CA LEU A 118 -17.22 25.14 8.41
C LEU A 118 -18.43 24.79 7.54
N VAL A 119 -18.77 25.62 6.58
CA VAL A 119 -19.84 25.42 5.60
C VAL A 119 -19.28 25.67 4.21
N SER A 120 -19.49 24.76 3.29
CA SER A 120 -19.03 24.89 1.90
C SER A 120 -19.73 26.03 1.15
N PHE A 121 -19.08 26.56 0.12
CA PHE A 121 -19.63 27.68 -0.69
C PHE A 121 -20.91 27.32 -1.45
N ASP A 122 -21.09 26.04 -1.78
CA ASP A 122 -22.29 25.50 -2.42
C ASP A 122 -23.39 25.12 -1.41
N GLU A 123 -23.10 25.27 -0.11
CA GLU A 123 -24.03 24.99 0.99
C GLU A 123 -24.45 23.51 1.11
N THR A 124 -23.72 22.60 0.51
CA THR A 124 -24.02 21.17 0.55
C THR A 124 -23.30 20.42 1.65
N VAL A 125 -22.20 20.97 2.18
CA VAL A 125 -21.36 20.33 3.19
C VAL A 125 -21.17 21.23 4.42
N THR A 126 -21.24 20.62 5.60
CA THR A 126 -20.76 21.24 6.85
C THR A 126 -19.80 20.30 7.56
N VAL A 127 -18.82 20.86 8.29
CA VAL A 127 -17.80 20.06 8.96
C VAL A 127 -17.80 20.25 10.47
N ILE A 128 -17.43 19.18 11.16
CA ILE A 128 -17.03 19.18 12.56
C ILE A 128 -15.54 18.91 12.59
N ILE A 129 -14.78 19.78 13.24
CA ILE A 129 -13.34 19.60 13.48
C ILE A 129 -13.20 19.24 14.95
N ALA A 130 -12.56 18.12 15.26
CA ALA A 130 -12.34 17.67 16.62
C ALA A 130 -10.85 17.32 16.80
N GLU A 131 -10.17 18.01 17.69
CA GLU A 131 -8.78 17.73 18.02
C GLU A 131 -8.72 16.54 18.98
N ILE A 132 -7.72 15.67 18.74
CA ILE A 132 -7.48 14.47 19.52
C ILE A 132 -6.37 14.78 20.51
N LYS A 133 -6.52 14.32 21.75
CA LYS A 133 -5.46 14.40 22.76
C LYS A 133 -4.23 13.63 22.29
N ASP A 134 -3.07 14.15 22.61
CA ASP A 134 -1.80 13.51 22.26
C ASP A 134 -1.72 12.08 22.79
N ASP A 135 -1.12 11.20 22.01
CA ASP A 135 -0.83 9.80 22.31
C ASP A 135 -2.03 8.88 22.64
N VAL A 136 -3.27 9.32 22.40
CA VAL A 136 -4.49 8.55 22.76
C VAL A 136 -5.13 7.84 21.56
N PHE A 137 -4.64 8.06 20.34
CA PHE A 137 -5.21 7.42 19.17
C PHE A 137 -5.02 5.90 19.21
N THR A 138 -6.13 5.17 19.31
CA THR A 138 -6.15 3.71 19.33
C THR A 138 -6.97 3.14 18.18
N GLN A 139 -6.71 1.89 17.82
CA GLN A 139 -7.52 1.16 16.83
C GLN A 139 -9.01 1.12 17.23
N LYS A 140 -9.30 0.98 18.53
CA LYS A 140 -10.67 0.98 19.05
C LYS A 140 -11.36 2.34 18.81
N PHE A 141 -10.68 3.42 19.09
CA PHE A 141 -11.20 4.78 18.85
C PHE A 141 -11.48 5.01 17.36
N TYR A 142 -10.56 4.57 16.48
CA TYR A 142 -10.76 4.63 15.04
C TYR A 142 -12.05 3.90 14.59
N GLU A 143 -12.26 2.66 15.06
CA GLU A 143 -13.47 1.87 14.75
C GLU A 143 -14.74 2.53 15.32
N GLU A 144 -14.66 3.14 16.51
CA GLU A 144 -15.76 3.85 17.16
C GLU A 144 -16.17 5.09 16.38
N ILE A 145 -15.20 5.88 15.90
CA ILE A 145 -15.46 7.06 15.05
C ILE A 145 -16.15 6.67 13.75
N LEU A 146 -15.64 5.65 13.05
CA LEU A 146 -16.25 5.20 11.79
C LEU A 146 -17.66 4.62 12.02
N SER A 147 -17.84 3.85 13.08
CA SER A 147 -19.16 3.30 13.44
C SER A 147 -20.14 4.43 13.80
N LEU A 148 -19.66 5.44 14.53
CA LEU A 148 -20.46 6.62 14.87
C LEU A 148 -20.88 7.35 13.59
N ALA A 149 -19.96 7.64 12.68
CA ALA A 149 -20.25 8.30 11.41
C ALA A 149 -21.32 7.53 10.63
N THR A 150 -21.11 6.23 10.38
CA THR A 150 -22.07 5.39 9.66
C THR A 150 -23.45 5.31 10.32
N SER A 151 -23.52 5.44 11.67
CA SER A 151 -24.80 5.37 12.40
C SER A 151 -25.72 6.57 12.14
N PHE A 152 -25.19 7.66 11.62
CA PHE A 152 -25.93 8.89 11.29
C PHE A 152 -26.16 9.08 9.79
N GLU A 153 -25.67 8.18 8.94
CA GLU A 153 -25.96 8.20 7.50
C GLU A 153 -27.44 7.90 7.22
N THR A 154 -27.99 8.60 6.26
CA THR A 154 -29.35 8.40 5.76
C THR A 154 -29.36 8.47 4.24
N GLU A 155 -30.51 8.31 3.57
CA GLU A 155 -30.60 8.44 2.11
C GLU A 155 -30.18 9.82 1.61
N ASP A 156 -30.41 10.89 2.41
CA ASP A 156 -30.12 12.28 2.04
C ASP A 156 -28.81 12.80 2.67
N ILE A 157 -28.27 12.14 3.70
CA ILE A 157 -27.09 12.58 4.45
C ILE A 157 -25.99 11.54 4.34
N ALA A 158 -24.89 11.92 3.70
CA ALA A 158 -23.65 11.16 3.70
C ALA A 158 -22.66 11.76 4.72
N ILE A 159 -21.87 10.91 5.39
CA ILE A 159 -20.89 11.34 6.37
C ILE A 159 -19.52 10.83 5.98
N HIS A 160 -18.57 11.75 5.88
CA HIS A 160 -17.19 11.47 5.52
C HIS A 160 -16.28 11.82 6.70
N VAL A 161 -15.37 10.93 7.04
CA VAL A 161 -14.40 11.15 8.11
C VAL A 161 -13.00 11.23 7.51
N ALA A 162 -12.27 12.28 7.84
CA ALA A 162 -10.91 12.53 7.35
C ALA A 162 -10.02 13.03 8.50
N GLY A 163 -8.74 13.14 8.22
CA GLY A 163 -7.71 13.58 9.16
C GLY A 163 -6.56 12.58 9.21
N ARG A 164 -5.40 13.03 9.68
CA ARG A 164 -4.20 12.22 9.79
C ARG A 164 -4.44 10.93 10.62
N PRO A 165 -5.08 10.99 11.80
CA PRO A 165 -5.35 9.79 12.59
C PRO A 165 -6.21 8.76 11.87
N ILE A 166 -7.16 9.20 11.04
CA ILE A 166 -8.02 8.32 10.25
C ILE A 166 -7.22 7.61 9.16
N VAL A 167 -6.29 8.32 8.50
CA VAL A 167 -5.38 7.72 7.51
C VAL A 167 -4.50 6.65 8.17
N GLU A 168 -3.90 6.95 9.32
CA GLU A 168 -3.05 6.04 10.09
C GLU A 168 -3.82 4.79 10.55
N GLY A 169 -5.02 4.96 11.09
CA GLY A 169 -5.90 3.86 11.48
C GLY A 169 -6.33 2.99 10.30
N THR A 170 -6.64 3.62 9.16
CA THR A 170 -6.97 2.91 7.91
C THR A 170 -5.78 2.08 7.42
N MET A 171 -4.55 2.65 7.43
CA MET A 171 -3.33 1.91 7.08
C MET A 171 -3.07 0.73 8.01
N ALA A 172 -3.33 0.91 9.32
CA ALA A 172 -3.17 -0.15 10.31
C ALA A 172 -4.08 -1.36 10.05
N LEU A 173 -5.30 -1.11 9.56
CA LEU A 173 -6.27 -2.17 9.23
C LEU A 173 -6.03 -2.78 7.86
N LEU A 174 -5.91 -1.93 6.82
CA LEU A 174 -5.85 -2.40 5.44
C LEU A 174 -4.54 -3.12 5.14
N GLY A 175 -3.41 -2.66 5.68
CA GLY A 175 -2.12 -3.27 5.41
C GLY A 175 -2.06 -4.77 5.75
N PRO A 176 -2.36 -5.21 6.99
CA PRO A 176 -2.42 -6.62 7.34
C PRO A 176 -3.54 -7.39 6.60
N ALA A 177 -4.69 -6.75 6.35
CA ALA A 177 -5.80 -7.37 5.63
C ALA A 177 -5.41 -7.65 4.16
N ASP A 178 -4.75 -6.72 3.49
CA ASP A 178 -4.25 -6.88 2.13
C ASP A 178 -3.17 -7.95 2.06
N MET A 179 -2.21 -8.00 3.00
CA MET A 179 -1.24 -9.09 3.07
C MET A 179 -1.93 -10.44 3.19
N LYS A 180 -2.88 -10.57 4.11
CA LYS A 180 -3.62 -11.82 4.35
C LYS A 180 -4.40 -12.27 3.11
N LYS A 181 -4.87 -11.36 2.28
CA LYS A 181 -5.65 -11.62 1.08
C LYS A 181 -4.78 -11.79 -0.17
N MET A 182 -3.80 -10.90 -0.38
CA MET A 182 -2.98 -10.86 -1.59
C MET A 182 -1.92 -11.97 -1.63
N VAL A 183 -1.23 -12.25 -0.51
CA VAL A 183 -0.15 -13.24 -0.49
C VAL A 183 -0.63 -14.65 -0.90
N PRO A 184 -1.74 -15.19 -0.40
CA PRO A 184 -2.26 -16.48 -0.86
C PRO A 184 -2.64 -16.49 -2.34
N ILE A 185 -3.24 -15.40 -2.85
CA ILE A 185 -3.62 -15.28 -4.27
C ILE A 185 -2.37 -15.32 -5.15
N VAL A 186 -1.35 -14.52 -4.82
CA VAL A 186 -0.08 -14.48 -5.57
C VAL A 186 0.62 -15.84 -5.51
N LEU A 187 0.69 -16.47 -4.34
CA LEU A 187 1.26 -17.83 -4.20
C LEU A 187 0.54 -18.84 -5.07
N LEU A 188 -0.78 -18.82 -5.12
CA LEU A 188 -1.58 -19.72 -5.95
C LEU A 188 -1.30 -19.49 -7.43
N VAL A 189 -1.38 -18.25 -7.90
CA VAL A 189 -1.15 -17.91 -9.31
C VAL A 189 0.26 -18.31 -9.75
N ILE A 190 1.28 -17.93 -8.96
CA ILE A 190 2.69 -18.24 -9.26
C ILE A 190 2.94 -19.74 -9.23
N THR A 191 2.38 -20.46 -8.25
CA THR A 191 2.48 -21.94 -8.18
C THR A 191 1.88 -22.59 -9.42
N LEU A 192 0.72 -22.08 -9.88
CA LEU A 192 0.10 -22.58 -11.11
C LEU A 192 0.96 -22.31 -12.34
N VAL A 193 1.49 -21.10 -12.50
CA VAL A 193 2.39 -20.72 -13.60
C VAL A 193 3.63 -21.59 -13.58
N LEU A 194 4.28 -21.74 -12.42
CA LEU A 194 5.44 -22.62 -12.26
C LEU A 194 5.12 -24.07 -12.64
N PHE A 195 4.00 -24.60 -12.18
CA PHE A 195 3.60 -25.95 -12.49
C PHE A 195 3.38 -26.16 -14.00
N ILE A 196 2.76 -25.19 -14.68
CA ILE A 196 2.56 -25.21 -16.13
C ILE A 196 3.91 -25.17 -16.86
N MET A 197 4.85 -24.31 -16.42
CA MET A 197 6.17 -24.16 -17.04
C MET A 197 7.08 -25.34 -16.77
N LEU A 198 7.23 -25.74 -15.52
CA LEU A 198 8.15 -26.79 -15.11
C LEU A 198 7.59 -28.19 -15.32
N ARG A 199 6.26 -28.35 -15.39
CA ARG A 199 5.54 -29.63 -15.57
C ARG A 199 6.00 -30.71 -14.58
N SER A 200 6.40 -30.30 -13.38
CA SER A 200 6.95 -31.17 -12.35
C SER A 200 6.59 -30.64 -10.97
N VAL A 201 5.81 -31.38 -10.22
CA VAL A 201 5.42 -31.03 -8.84
C VAL A 201 6.65 -30.83 -7.95
N LYS A 202 7.64 -31.73 -8.08
CA LYS A 202 8.87 -31.67 -7.27
C LYS A 202 9.64 -30.36 -7.52
N SER A 203 9.81 -29.99 -8.79
CA SER A 203 10.50 -28.75 -9.19
C SER A 203 9.74 -27.52 -8.69
N THR A 204 8.42 -27.53 -8.82
CA THR A 204 7.55 -26.45 -8.33
C THR A 204 7.68 -26.27 -6.81
N ILE A 205 7.58 -27.34 -6.03
CA ILE A 205 7.70 -27.30 -4.57
C ILE A 205 9.09 -26.79 -4.16
N LEU A 206 10.17 -27.26 -4.79
CA LEU A 206 11.51 -26.80 -4.46
C LEU A 206 11.73 -25.32 -4.78
N THR A 207 11.23 -24.85 -5.92
CA THR A 207 11.29 -23.41 -6.25
C THR A 207 10.46 -22.59 -5.27
N MET A 208 9.28 -23.05 -4.88
CA MET A 208 8.46 -22.37 -3.87
C MET A 208 9.12 -22.36 -2.48
N ALA A 209 9.85 -23.44 -2.12
CA ALA A 209 10.61 -23.47 -0.87
C ALA A 209 11.76 -22.43 -0.87
N VAL A 210 12.46 -22.25 -1.99
CA VAL A 210 13.48 -21.18 -2.13
C VAL A 210 12.87 -19.80 -1.83
N VAL A 211 11.74 -19.52 -2.46
CA VAL A 211 11.02 -18.25 -2.26
C VAL A 211 10.56 -18.08 -0.82
N PHE A 212 9.94 -19.11 -0.25
CA PHE A 212 9.49 -19.10 1.14
C PHE A 212 10.63 -18.76 2.10
N PHE A 213 11.76 -19.45 1.99
CA PHE A 213 12.91 -19.18 2.85
C PHE A 213 13.49 -17.78 2.64
N SER A 214 13.52 -17.26 1.40
CA SER A 214 14.00 -15.89 1.16
C SER A 214 13.11 -14.84 1.83
N VAL A 215 11.79 -15.03 1.81
CA VAL A 215 10.84 -14.14 2.50
C VAL A 215 11.03 -14.23 4.02
N VAL A 216 11.10 -15.46 4.57
CA VAL A 216 11.31 -15.67 6.01
C VAL A 216 12.62 -15.02 6.49
N TRP A 217 13.70 -15.17 5.73
CA TRP A 217 14.99 -14.55 6.08
C TRP A 217 14.96 -13.04 5.96
N SER A 218 14.25 -12.48 4.97
CA SER A 218 14.13 -11.02 4.81
C SER A 218 13.39 -10.39 6.00
N PHE A 219 12.22 -10.93 6.38
CA PHE A 219 11.49 -10.45 7.55
C PHE A 219 12.19 -10.80 8.87
N GLY A 220 12.87 -11.96 8.94
CA GLY A 220 13.68 -12.34 10.08
C GLY A 220 14.82 -11.35 10.35
N LEU A 221 15.48 -10.87 9.29
CA LEU A 221 16.50 -9.82 9.41
C LEU A 221 15.87 -8.49 9.85
N MET A 222 14.72 -8.08 9.27
CA MET A 222 13.99 -6.88 9.73
C MET A 222 13.74 -6.92 11.23
N ALA A 223 13.20 -8.05 11.70
CA ALA A 223 12.92 -8.25 13.11
C ALA A 223 14.19 -8.24 13.98
N ALA A 224 15.27 -8.89 13.53
CA ALA A 224 16.54 -8.96 14.27
C ALA A 224 17.21 -7.58 14.46
N VAL A 225 17.02 -6.66 13.51
CA VAL A 225 17.55 -5.28 13.60
C VAL A 225 16.52 -4.27 14.12
N ASN A 226 15.37 -4.75 14.64
CA ASN A 226 14.28 -3.93 15.19
C ASN A 226 13.72 -2.89 14.22
N ILE A 227 13.70 -3.17 12.92
CA ILE A 227 13.06 -2.29 11.95
C ILE A 227 11.57 -2.63 11.85
N PRO A 228 10.67 -1.65 12.04
CA PRO A 228 9.23 -1.89 11.98
C PRO A 228 8.76 -2.22 10.55
N ILE A 229 7.66 -2.93 10.46
CA ILE A 229 7.00 -3.20 9.17
C ILE A 229 6.16 -1.97 8.81
N TYR A 230 6.53 -1.29 7.75
CA TYR A 230 5.77 -0.18 7.16
C TYR A 230 4.73 -0.70 6.16
N ALA A 231 3.80 0.16 5.73
CA ALA A 231 2.80 -0.19 4.74
C ALA A 231 3.43 -0.73 3.43
N VAL A 232 4.50 -0.09 2.93
CA VAL A 232 5.21 -0.54 1.74
C VAL A 232 5.93 -1.87 1.93
N SER A 233 6.34 -2.21 3.16
CA SER A 233 7.00 -3.49 3.46
C SER A 233 6.09 -4.70 3.20
N THR A 234 4.79 -4.50 3.18
CA THR A 234 3.81 -5.56 2.85
C THR A 234 3.96 -6.08 1.42
N MET A 235 4.62 -5.32 0.55
CA MET A 235 4.90 -5.72 -0.83
C MET A 235 6.15 -6.61 -0.97
N ILE A 236 7.03 -6.68 0.06
CA ILE A 236 8.26 -7.48 0.00
C ILE A 236 8.00 -8.94 -0.36
N PRO A 237 7.05 -9.67 0.27
CA PRO A 237 6.78 -11.06 -0.11
C PRO A 237 6.38 -11.22 -1.56
N VAL A 238 5.51 -10.34 -2.07
CA VAL A 238 5.02 -10.39 -3.45
C VAL A 238 6.17 -10.18 -4.45
N MET A 239 7.05 -9.22 -4.17
CA MET A 239 8.23 -8.95 -5.01
C MET A 239 9.23 -10.11 -4.97
N LEU A 240 9.52 -10.66 -3.80
CA LEU A 240 10.42 -11.81 -3.64
C LEU A 240 9.87 -13.08 -4.30
N ILE A 241 8.55 -13.29 -4.25
CA ILE A 241 7.89 -14.40 -4.96
C ILE A 241 8.12 -14.24 -6.47
N ALA A 242 7.87 -13.05 -7.02
CA ALA A 242 8.00 -12.82 -8.45
C ALA A 242 9.45 -12.97 -8.95
N ILE A 243 10.43 -12.44 -8.20
CA ILE A 243 11.86 -12.46 -8.58
C ILE A 243 12.47 -13.82 -8.31
N GLY A 244 12.27 -14.40 -7.12
CA GLY A 244 12.91 -15.66 -6.72
C GLY A 244 12.47 -16.87 -7.55
N VAL A 245 11.27 -16.81 -8.13
CA VAL A 245 10.77 -17.84 -9.05
C VAL A 245 11.57 -17.88 -10.36
N ALA A 246 12.07 -16.75 -10.84
CA ALA A 246 12.82 -16.67 -12.09
C ALA A 246 14.11 -17.52 -12.04
N ASP A 247 14.84 -17.50 -10.92
CA ASP A 247 16.04 -18.31 -10.75
C ASP A 247 15.73 -19.82 -10.85
N GLY A 248 14.65 -20.25 -10.22
CA GLY A 248 14.19 -21.65 -10.30
C GLY A 248 13.81 -22.04 -11.72
N ILE A 249 13.12 -21.19 -12.47
CA ILE A 249 12.77 -21.44 -13.87
C ILE A 249 14.03 -21.59 -14.71
N HIS A 250 15.02 -20.74 -14.56
CA HIS A 250 16.27 -20.81 -15.31
C HIS A 250 17.03 -22.11 -15.03
N LEU A 251 17.22 -22.46 -13.77
CA LEU A 251 17.89 -23.68 -13.36
C LEU A 251 17.19 -24.93 -13.89
N TYR A 252 15.87 -25.05 -13.69
CA TYR A 252 15.13 -26.22 -14.16
C TYR A 252 14.96 -26.29 -15.67
N SER A 253 14.86 -25.17 -16.37
CA SER A 253 14.80 -25.14 -17.83
C SER A 253 16.10 -25.68 -18.43
N HIS A 254 17.25 -25.27 -17.89
CA HIS A 254 18.54 -25.79 -18.30
C HIS A 254 18.67 -27.29 -17.97
N LEU A 255 18.30 -27.70 -16.76
CA LEU A 255 18.29 -29.10 -16.35
C LEU A 255 17.44 -29.96 -17.28
N GLN A 256 16.24 -29.52 -17.65
CA GLN A 256 15.39 -30.25 -18.59
C GLN A 256 16.02 -30.34 -19.97
N LEU A 257 16.70 -29.29 -20.45
CA LEU A 257 17.40 -29.31 -21.74
C LEU A 257 18.56 -30.29 -21.72
N TYR A 258 19.35 -30.32 -20.65
CA TYR A 258 20.44 -31.26 -20.45
C TYR A 258 19.95 -32.70 -20.43
N LEU A 259 18.91 -33.03 -19.67
CA LEU A 259 18.33 -34.36 -19.58
C LEU A 259 17.70 -34.85 -20.91
N ARG A 260 17.24 -33.93 -21.76
CA ARG A 260 16.78 -34.31 -23.14
C ARG A 260 17.93 -34.77 -24.02
N LYS A 261 19.13 -34.19 -23.86
CA LYS A 261 20.33 -34.53 -24.60
C LYS A 261 21.05 -35.76 -24.01
N HIS A 262 20.97 -35.94 -22.71
CA HIS A 262 21.63 -37.02 -21.97
C HIS A 262 20.60 -37.77 -21.11
N PRO A 263 19.80 -38.68 -21.70
CA PRO A 263 18.70 -39.37 -20.99
C PRO A 263 19.18 -40.27 -19.84
N ASP A 264 20.40 -40.75 -19.92
CA ASP A 264 21.01 -41.70 -18.97
C ASP A 264 21.87 -40.98 -17.90
N ALA A 265 21.88 -39.64 -17.89
CA ALA A 265 22.66 -38.85 -16.94
C ALA A 265 22.24 -39.11 -15.49
N THR A 266 23.23 -39.27 -14.64
CA THR A 266 23.01 -39.41 -13.19
C THR A 266 22.54 -38.08 -12.57
N LYS A 267 21.90 -38.14 -11.40
CA LYS A 267 21.49 -36.94 -10.64
C LYS A 267 22.65 -35.98 -10.40
N LYS A 268 23.84 -36.54 -10.10
CA LYS A 268 25.06 -35.79 -9.81
C LYS A 268 25.56 -35.02 -11.02
N GLU A 269 25.69 -35.70 -12.15
CA GLU A 269 26.15 -35.11 -13.43
C GLU A 269 25.22 -34.00 -13.87
N ALA A 270 23.90 -34.25 -13.87
CA ALA A 270 22.90 -33.28 -14.27
C ALA A 270 22.87 -32.02 -13.34
N SER A 271 23.06 -32.21 -12.02
CA SER A 271 23.11 -31.11 -11.06
C SER A 271 24.40 -30.29 -11.21
N ILE A 272 25.55 -30.97 -11.45
CA ILE A 272 26.82 -30.27 -11.66
C ILE A 272 26.75 -29.43 -12.93
N ASP A 273 26.30 -29.98 -14.04
CA ASP A 273 26.18 -29.25 -15.31
C ASP A 273 25.23 -28.07 -15.18
N MET A 274 24.06 -28.26 -14.53
CA MET A 274 23.09 -27.19 -14.27
C MET A 274 23.75 -26.03 -13.54
N ILE A 275 24.48 -26.28 -12.45
CA ILE A 275 25.14 -25.23 -11.69
C ILE A 275 26.26 -24.58 -12.49
N GLN A 276 27.12 -25.35 -13.13
CA GLN A 276 28.23 -24.80 -13.91
C GLN A 276 27.79 -23.87 -15.03
N GLN A 277 26.66 -24.13 -15.65
CA GLN A 277 26.14 -23.29 -16.73
C GLN A 277 25.29 -22.10 -16.23
N MET A 278 24.57 -22.30 -15.13
CA MET A 278 23.56 -21.32 -14.70
C MET A 278 23.97 -20.40 -13.53
N TRP A 279 25.04 -20.71 -12.77
CA TRP A 279 25.42 -19.87 -11.63
C TRP A 279 25.74 -18.43 -12.03
N LYS A 280 26.48 -18.22 -13.12
CA LYS A 280 26.83 -16.86 -13.60
C LYS A 280 25.61 -16.03 -13.98
N PRO A 281 24.68 -16.51 -14.86
CA PRO A 281 23.46 -15.80 -15.17
C PRO A 281 22.63 -15.48 -13.92
N VAL A 282 22.44 -16.47 -13.02
CA VAL A 282 21.65 -16.29 -11.79
C VAL A 282 22.29 -15.23 -10.87
N VAL A 283 23.59 -15.30 -10.64
CA VAL A 283 24.32 -14.29 -9.85
C VAL A 283 24.23 -12.90 -10.49
N MET A 284 24.43 -12.79 -11.79
CA MET A 284 24.33 -11.50 -12.49
C MET A 284 22.96 -10.87 -12.38
N THR A 285 21.90 -11.64 -12.62
CA THR A 285 20.53 -11.12 -12.53
C THR A 285 20.18 -10.71 -11.09
N SER A 286 20.52 -11.52 -10.11
CA SER A 286 20.21 -11.25 -8.70
C SER A 286 21.01 -10.07 -8.17
N VAL A 287 22.30 -9.95 -8.50
CA VAL A 287 23.14 -8.82 -8.07
C VAL A 287 22.69 -7.52 -8.72
N THR A 288 22.40 -7.51 -10.02
CA THR A 288 21.89 -6.29 -10.70
C THR A 288 20.54 -5.87 -10.14
N THR A 289 19.66 -6.81 -9.85
CA THR A 289 18.36 -6.53 -9.20
C THR A 289 18.55 -6.00 -7.78
N ALA A 290 19.43 -6.61 -6.99
CA ALA A 290 19.74 -6.14 -5.64
C ALA A 290 20.33 -4.71 -5.65
N ILE A 291 21.23 -4.40 -6.59
CA ILE A 291 21.77 -3.03 -6.76
C ILE A 291 20.62 -2.04 -7.09
N GLY A 292 19.68 -2.44 -7.94
CA GLY A 292 18.49 -1.62 -8.25
C GLY A 292 17.66 -1.31 -7.01
N PHE A 293 17.44 -2.29 -6.12
CA PHE A 293 16.74 -2.06 -4.86
C PHE A 293 17.59 -1.25 -3.86
N VAL A 294 18.90 -1.47 -3.79
CA VAL A 294 19.81 -0.68 -2.95
C VAL A 294 19.82 0.80 -3.37
N ALA A 295 19.60 1.12 -4.64
CA ALA A 295 19.48 2.51 -5.10
C ALA A 295 18.33 3.26 -4.40
N LEU A 296 17.31 2.58 -3.86
CA LEU A 296 16.25 3.20 -3.06
C LEU A 296 16.75 3.79 -1.74
N LEU A 297 17.96 3.48 -1.30
CA LEU A 297 18.62 4.13 -0.16
C LEU A 297 18.81 5.64 -0.35
N THR A 298 18.83 6.13 -1.59
CA THR A 298 18.90 7.56 -1.90
C THR A 298 17.63 8.32 -1.56
N SER A 299 16.50 7.62 -1.35
CA SER A 299 15.25 8.23 -0.91
C SER A 299 15.41 8.85 0.49
N GLN A 300 14.72 9.94 0.79
CA GLN A 300 14.62 10.49 2.14
C GLN A 300 13.58 9.76 2.99
N VAL A 301 12.61 9.10 2.37
CA VAL A 301 11.50 8.40 3.03
C VAL A 301 11.97 7.05 3.59
N TYR A 302 11.97 6.88 4.91
CA TYR A 302 12.45 5.68 5.59
C TYR A 302 11.80 4.36 5.12
N PRO A 303 10.46 4.26 4.97
CA PRO A 303 9.82 3.07 4.42
C PRO A 303 10.41 2.62 3.08
N ILE A 304 10.73 3.55 2.18
CA ILE A 304 11.32 3.26 0.87
C ILE A 304 12.75 2.74 1.01
N LYS A 305 13.56 3.34 1.90
CA LYS A 305 14.93 2.86 2.20
C LYS A 305 14.89 1.42 2.71
N TYR A 306 14.05 1.16 3.70
CA TYR A 306 13.96 -0.17 4.30
C TYR A 306 13.38 -1.19 3.34
N PHE A 307 12.36 -0.83 2.57
CA PHE A 307 11.86 -1.68 1.49
C PHE A 307 12.98 -2.07 0.52
N GLY A 308 13.80 -1.10 0.10
CA GLY A 308 14.94 -1.34 -0.80
C GLY A 308 15.96 -2.32 -0.22
N ILE A 309 16.45 -2.05 1.00
CA ILE A 309 17.47 -2.90 1.66
C ILE A 309 16.96 -4.34 1.84
N PHE A 310 15.78 -4.50 2.43
CA PHE A 310 15.27 -5.83 2.78
C PHE A 310 14.81 -6.62 1.55
N THR A 311 14.34 -5.94 0.51
CA THR A 311 14.06 -6.60 -0.77
C THR A 311 15.37 -7.04 -1.45
N ALA A 312 16.40 -6.17 -1.47
CA ALA A 312 17.72 -6.53 -2.00
C ALA A 312 18.32 -7.74 -1.26
N PHE A 313 18.27 -7.73 0.08
CA PHE A 313 18.71 -8.87 0.89
C PHE A 313 17.90 -10.13 0.55
N GLY A 314 16.59 -10.04 0.46
CA GLY A 314 15.72 -11.16 0.10
C GLY A 314 16.04 -11.75 -1.27
N VAL A 315 16.35 -10.90 -2.27
CA VAL A 315 16.78 -11.33 -3.61
C VAL A 315 18.12 -12.08 -3.55
N LEU A 316 19.10 -11.57 -2.80
CA LEU A 316 20.37 -12.26 -2.60
C LEU A 316 20.21 -13.59 -1.87
N MET A 317 19.32 -13.66 -0.88
CA MET A 317 18.99 -14.93 -0.21
C MET A 317 18.27 -15.90 -1.11
N ALA A 318 17.36 -15.43 -1.99
CA ALA A 318 16.72 -16.27 -3.00
C ALA A 318 17.76 -16.88 -3.96
N MET A 319 18.74 -16.08 -4.39
CA MET A 319 19.87 -16.57 -5.19
C MET A 319 20.67 -17.66 -4.46
N VAL A 320 21.07 -17.42 -3.22
CA VAL A 320 21.81 -18.41 -2.42
C VAL A 320 21.00 -19.70 -2.26
N PHE A 321 19.74 -19.57 -1.89
CA PHE A 321 18.86 -20.72 -1.72
C PHE A 321 18.58 -21.45 -3.05
N SER A 322 18.44 -20.76 -4.16
CA SER A 322 18.23 -21.40 -5.46
C SER A 322 19.44 -22.23 -5.87
N LEU A 323 20.65 -21.73 -5.67
CA LEU A 323 21.89 -22.43 -5.99
C LEU A 323 22.23 -23.56 -5.01
N ALA A 324 21.71 -23.51 -3.78
CA ALA A 324 21.96 -24.54 -2.76
C ALA A 324 20.81 -25.57 -2.67
N LEU A 325 19.56 -25.12 -2.47
CA LEU A 325 18.43 -26.00 -2.21
C LEU A 325 17.96 -26.76 -3.45
N ILE A 326 18.03 -26.14 -4.64
CA ILE A 326 17.56 -26.83 -5.86
C ILE A 326 18.44 -28.05 -6.18
N PRO A 327 19.78 -27.96 -6.27
CA PRO A 327 20.61 -29.15 -6.50
C PRO A 327 20.52 -30.16 -5.35
N ALA A 328 20.50 -29.70 -4.09
CA ALA A 328 20.31 -30.60 -2.93
C ALA A 328 18.96 -31.33 -3.01
N GLY A 329 17.89 -30.62 -3.35
CA GLY A 329 16.57 -31.21 -3.54
C GLY A 329 16.52 -32.21 -4.70
N ILE A 330 17.25 -31.98 -5.80
CA ILE A 330 17.36 -32.94 -6.89
C ILE A 330 18.07 -34.21 -6.42
N MET A 331 19.10 -34.12 -5.60
CA MET A 331 19.80 -35.27 -5.03
C MET A 331 18.90 -36.11 -4.13
N ILE A 332 18.03 -35.47 -3.33
CA ILE A 332 17.12 -36.14 -2.40
C ILE A 332 15.89 -36.69 -3.14
N PHE A 333 15.14 -35.85 -3.82
CA PHE A 333 13.86 -36.21 -4.45
C PHE A 333 13.96 -36.81 -5.84
N GLY A 334 15.16 -36.77 -6.47
CA GLY A 334 15.41 -37.30 -7.78
C GLY A 334 15.13 -36.31 -8.92
N LEU A 335 15.58 -36.69 -10.11
CA LEU A 335 15.38 -35.90 -11.33
C LEU A 335 13.91 -35.72 -11.69
N PRO A 336 13.50 -34.55 -12.23
CA PRO A 336 12.16 -34.37 -12.77
C PRO A 336 11.94 -35.30 -13.98
N LYS A 337 10.73 -35.86 -14.12
CA LYS A 337 10.37 -36.67 -15.28
C LYS A 337 10.30 -35.77 -16.53
N VAL A 338 11.26 -35.88 -17.41
CA VAL A 338 11.25 -35.18 -18.69
C VAL A 338 10.47 -36.05 -19.69
N LYS A 339 9.31 -35.56 -20.15
CA LYS A 339 8.60 -36.23 -21.25
C LYS A 339 9.46 -36.13 -22.50
N LYS A 340 9.72 -37.26 -23.15
CA LYS A 340 10.34 -37.29 -24.48
C LYS A 340 9.50 -36.38 -25.39
N ALA A 341 10.08 -35.29 -25.87
CA ALA A 341 9.38 -34.41 -26.78
C ALA A 341 9.03 -35.22 -28.05
N ALA A 342 7.75 -35.24 -28.42
CA ALA A 342 7.38 -35.75 -29.74
C ALA A 342 8.14 -34.93 -30.77
N LYS A 343 8.99 -35.60 -31.55
CA LYS A 343 9.91 -35.00 -32.56
C LYS A 343 9.24 -33.90 -33.41
N ASN A 344 7.94 -34.05 -33.68
CA ASN A 344 7.16 -33.12 -34.50
C ASN A 344 6.74 -31.80 -33.79
N LYS A 345 6.69 -31.75 -32.46
CA LYS A 345 6.32 -30.50 -31.74
C LYS A 345 7.52 -29.59 -31.52
N ALA A 346 8.69 -30.15 -31.23
CA ALA A 346 9.92 -29.40 -31.05
C ALA A 346 10.34 -28.68 -32.35
N ASN A 347 10.15 -29.30 -33.51
CA ASN A 347 10.41 -28.65 -34.79
C ASN A 347 9.46 -27.47 -35.07
N LYS A 348 8.18 -27.59 -34.74
CA LYS A 348 7.18 -26.55 -35.03
C LYS A 348 7.35 -25.29 -34.14
N GLU A 349 7.74 -25.44 -32.87
CA GLU A 349 8.05 -24.32 -31.97
C GLU A 349 9.39 -23.64 -32.38
N SER A 350 10.39 -24.44 -32.81
CA SER A 350 11.66 -23.88 -33.32
C SER A 350 11.47 -23.16 -34.66
N ASP A 351 10.58 -23.63 -35.51
CA ASP A 351 10.28 -23.00 -36.81
C ASP A 351 9.55 -21.69 -36.67
N LEU A 352 8.64 -21.56 -35.67
CA LEU A 352 7.97 -20.31 -35.37
C LEU A 352 8.95 -19.26 -34.81
N ALA A 353 9.79 -19.65 -33.86
CA ALA A 353 10.80 -18.77 -33.28
C ALA A 353 11.84 -18.34 -34.31
N TYR A 354 12.30 -19.28 -35.16
CA TYR A 354 13.21 -19.03 -36.26
C TYR A 354 12.57 -18.13 -37.33
N GLY A 355 11.32 -18.39 -37.69
CA GLY A 355 10.55 -17.57 -38.62
C GLY A 355 10.37 -16.11 -38.12
N PHE A 356 10.09 -15.92 -36.83
CA PHE A 356 10.04 -14.61 -36.23
C PHE A 356 11.41 -13.92 -36.22
N ALA A 357 12.44 -14.60 -35.69
CA ALA A 357 13.80 -14.07 -35.65
C ALA A 357 14.31 -13.70 -37.05
N SER A 358 14.07 -14.54 -38.06
CA SER A 358 14.47 -14.27 -39.44
C SER A 358 13.76 -13.06 -40.04
N LYS A 359 12.47 -12.84 -39.73
CA LYS A 359 11.73 -11.61 -40.14
C LYS A 359 12.28 -10.35 -39.50
N VAL A 360 12.58 -10.40 -38.19
CA VAL A 360 13.19 -9.26 -37.46
C VAL A 360 14.56 -8.94 -38.04
N LEU A 361 15.39 -9.98 -38.27
CA LEU A 361 16.74 -9.81 -38.82
C LEU A 361 16.74 -9.33 -40.29
N LYS A 362 15.78 -9.75 -41.10
CA LYS A 362 15.63 -9.28 -42.49
C LYS A 362 15.22 -7.81 -42.58
N ARG A 363 14.53 -7.28 -41.55
CA ARG A 363 14.06 -5.88 -41.54
C ARG A 363 14.70 -5.09 -40.40
N LYS A 364 16.02 -5.17 -40.27
CA LYS A 364 16.81 -4.53 -39.18
C LYS A 364 16.43 -3.08 -38.94
N SER A 365 16.37 -2.27 -39.99
CA SER A 365 16.07 -0.84 -39.88
C SER A 365 14.64 -0.58 -39.39
N VAL A 366 13.66 -1.37 -39.85
CA VAL A 366 12.27 -1.25 -39.41
C VAL A 366 12.12 -1.67 -37.96
N SER A 367 12.77 -2.76 -37.55
CA SER A 367 12.77 -3.22 -36.15
C SER A 367 13.40 -2.21 -35.20
N LEU A 368 14.53 -1.61 -35.60
CA LEU A 368 15.18 -0.53 -34.84
C LEU A 368 14.29 0.71 -34.73
N PHE A 369 13.65 1.11 -35.85
CA PHE A 369 12.77 2.28 -35.87
C PHE A 369 11.51 2.05 -34.98
N VAL A 370 10.89 0.89 -35.08
CA VAL A 370 9.74 0.52 -34.23
C VAL A 370 10.13 0.48 -32.75
N THR A 371 11.30 -0.09 -32.42
CA THR A 371 11.80 -0.13 -31.04
C THR A 371 12.07 1.29 -30.53
N ALA A 372 12.72 2.14 -31.33
CA ALA A 372 12.95 3.54 -30.98
C ALA A 372 11.65 4.32 -30.78
N ALA A 373 10.65 4.10 -31.65
CA ALA A 373 9.33 4.76 -31.57
C ALA A 373 8.47 4.30 -30.38
N ILE A 374 8.76 3.14 -29.78
CA ILE A 374 8.09 2.65 -28.56
C ILE A 374 8.76 3.20 -27.29
N ILE A 375 10.05 3.57 -27.37
CA ILE A 375 10.84 4.08 -26.24
C ILE A 375 10.67 5.61 -26.07
N ILE A 376 10.31 6.33 -27.13
CA ILE A 376 9.99 7.77 -27.12
C ILE A 376 8.50 7.96 -26.86
#